data_75c0be94b606cf195ba62d3ca99e77cd
#
_entry.id   75c0be94b606cf195ba62d3ca99e77cd
#
_cell.length_a   1.000
_cell.length_b   1.000
_cell.length_c   1.000
_cell.angle_alpha   90.00
_cell.angle_beta   90.00
_cell.angle_gamma   90.00
#
_symmetry.space_group_name_H-M   'P 1'
#
loop_
_entity.id
_entity.type
_entity.pdbx_description
1 polymer ?
#
loop_
_entity_poly.entity_id
_entity_poly.type
_entity_poly.pdbx_seq_one_letter_code
_entity_poly.pdbx_strand_id
1 'polypeptide(L)'
;MKVTEKKLADGVIKLDCEATAIEVNNALKEAAEAFAMQMGVRPAPGKSIEELAKEQLGIADLDKIVEPNAIEVLVPRALDRRNLVPAFPPKATPTVKFERGKKFTFTLNVTVKPTYELTSYEPVEITVPPFAFDETPINQQLEEIAKNSSNCWLMG
;
A
#
# COMPACT_ATOMS: atom_id res chain seq x y z
N MET A 1 4.33 18.33 -12.57
CA MET A 1 4.82 18.05 -11.19
C MET A 1 6.33 18.19 -11.13
N LYS A 2 6.84 18.94 -10.17
CA LYS A 2 8.27 19.05 -9.85
C LYS A 2 8.56 18.17 -8.64
N VAL A 3 9.58 17.32 -8.74
CA VAL A 3 9.95 16.39 -7.67
C VAL A 3 11.42 16.57 -7.34
N THR A 4 11.73 16.84 -6.08
CA THR A 4 13.09 16.97 -5.57
C THR A 4 13.36 15.81 -4.61
N GLU A 5 14.50 15.15 -4.80
CA GLU A 5 14.90 13.96 -4.07
C GLU A 5 15.96 14.30 -3.01
N LYS A 6 15.81 13.76 -1.80
CA LYS A 6 16.84 13.78 -0.75
C LYS A 6 16.97 12.39 -0.15
N LYS A 7 18.15 11.81 -0.20
CA LYS A 7 18.47 10.57 0.50
C LYS A 7 18.63 10.87 1.99
N LEU A 8 17.88 10.18 2.85
CA LEU A 8 17.91 10.35 4.31
C LEU A 8 18.77 9.30 4.99
N ALA A 9 18.62 8.04 4.61
CA ALA A 9 19.35 6.89 5.16
C ALA A 9 19.38 5.79 4.10
N ASP A 10 20.09 4.69 4.40
CA ASP A 10 20.13 3.54 3.51
C ASP A 10 18.72 3.00 3.26
N GLY A 11 18.30 3.03 1.99
CA GLY A 11 17.00 2.57 1.56
C GLY A 11 15.82 3.53 1.80
N VAL A 12 16.04 4.75 2.38
CA VAL A 12 14.97 5.73 2.59
C VAL A 12 15.25 7.00 1.81
N ILE A 13 14.31 7.36 0.95
CA ILE A 13 14.37 8.55 0.11
C ILE A 13 13.20 9.46 0.46
N LYS A 14 13.50 10.72 0.74
CA LYS A 14 12.50 11.77 0.89
C LYS A 14 12.30 12.47 -0.45
N LEU A 15 11.06 12.54 -0.90
CA LEU A 15 10.65 13.30 -2.08
C LEU A 15 9.85 14.53 -1.67
N ASP A 16 10.32 15.70 -2.02
CA ASP A 16 9.57 16.94 -1.92
C ASP A 16 8.90 17.20 -3.28
N CYS A 17 7.57 17.14 -3.31
CA CYS A 17 6.76 17.17 -4.52
C CYS A 17 5.96 18.46 -4.60
N GLU A 18 5.97 19.12 -5.77
CA GLU A 18 5.14 20.27 -6.10
C GLU A 18 4.26 19.92 -7.30
N ALA A 19 2.96 19.76 -7.07
CA ALA A 19 1.95 19.54 -8.10
C ALA A 19 1.45 20.90 -8.63
N THR A 20 1.27 21.00 -9.92
CA THR A 20 0.68 22.19 -10.56
C THR A 20 -0.84 22.21 -10.35
N ALA A 21 -1.46 23.37 -10.50
CA ALA A 21 -2.90 23.52 -10.40
C ALA A 21 -3.69 22.59 -11.35
N ILE A 22 -3.15 22.35 -12.54
CA ILE A 22 -3.76 21.44 -13.53
C ILE A 22 -3.72 19.98 -13.02
N GLU A 23 -2.60 19.56 -12.47
CA GLU A 23 -2.44 18.20 -11.93
C GLU A 23 -3.32 17.98 -10.70
N VAL A 24 -3.48 19.00 -9.84
CA VAL A 24 -4.39 19.00 -8.70
C VAL A 24 -5.85 18.84 -9.17
N ASN A 25 -6.27 19.63 -10.15
CA ASN A 25 -7.63 19.55 -10.70
C ASN A 25 -7.92 18.18 -11.33
N ASN A 26 -6.95 17.62 -12.07
CA ASN A 26 -7.09 16.29 -12.66
C ASN A 26 -7.18 15.20 -11.58
N ALA A 27 -6.37 15.29 -10.53
CA ALA A 27 -6.42 14.34 -9.42
C ALA A 27 -7.75 14.41 -8.65
N LEU A 28 -8.29 15.62 -8.42
CA LEU A 28 -9.63 15.80 -7.84
C LEU A 28 -10.72 15.18 -8.71
N LYS A 29 -10.63 15.38 -10.03
CA LYS A 29 -11.60 14.81 -10.96
C LYS A 29 -11.56 13.28 -10.95
N GLU A 30 -10.37 12.68 -11.05
CA GLU A 30 -10.21 11.23 -11.00
C GLU A 30 -10.69 10.64 -9.67
N ALA A 31 -10.38 11.31 -8.55
CA ALA A 31 -10.83 10.88 -7.23
C ALA A 31 -12.35 10.99 -7.07
N ALA A 32 -12.96 12.07 -7.62
CA ALA A 32 -14.40 12.25 -7.61
C ALA A 32 -15.13 11.21 -8.48
N GLU A 33 -14.57 10.88 -9.64
CA GLU A 33 -15.08 9.82 -10.51
C GLU A 33 -15.02 8.45 -9.82
N ALA A 34 -13.87 8.11 -9.20
CA ALA A 34 -13.72 6.86 -8.49
C ALA A 34 -14.68 6.75 -7.30
N PHE A 35 -14.82 7.84 -6.52
CA PHE A 35 -15.77 7.90 -5.41
C PHE A 35 -17.22 7.74 -5.86
N ALA A 36 -17.60 8.45 -6.92
CA ALA A 36 -18.96 8.36 -7.49
C ALA A 36 -19.28 6.94 -7.96
N MET A 37 -18.34 6.28 -8.64
CA MET A 37 -18.49 4.88 -9.06
C MET A 37 -18.64 3.94 -7.86
N GLN A 38 -17.84 4.13 -6.81
CA GLN A 38 -17.91 3.34 -5.58
C GLN A 38 -19.27 3.49 -4.87
N MET A 39 -19.84 4.70 -4.91
CA MET A 39 -21.15 5.00 -4.34
C MET A 39 -22.33 4.62 -5.26
N GLY A 40 -22.05 4.01 -6.41
CA GLY A 40 -23.06 3.54 -7.34
C GLY A 40 -23.75 4.64 -8.15
N VAL A 41 -23.14 5.82 -8.25
CA VAL A 41 -23.64 6.92 -9.10
C VAL A 41 -23.56 6.48 -10.56
N ARG A 42 -24.71 6.53 -11.25
CA ARG A 42 -24.78 6.15 -12.66
C ARG A 42 -24.49 7.35 -13.56
N PRO A 43 -23.61 7.21 -14.55
CA PRO A 43 -23.37 8.27 -15.52
C PRO A 43 -24.65 8.60 -16.30
N ALA A 44 -24.93 9.87 -16.46
CA ALA A 44 -26.05 10.35 -17.25
C ALA A 44 -25.53 11.25 -18.38
N PRO A 45 -26.12 11.16 -19.62
CA PRO A 45 -25.70 11.97 -20.74
C PRO A 45 -25.89 13.46 -20.44
N GLY A 46 -24.83 14.26 -20.68
CA GLY A 46 -24.89 15.73 -20.55
C GLY A 46 -24.57 16.29 -19.16
N LYS A 47 -24.34 15.46 -18.16
CA LYS A 47 -23.89 15.88 -16.80
C LYS A 47 -22.51 15.29 -16.47
N SER A 48 -21.68 16.05 -15.78
CA SER A 48 -20.43 15.54 -15.24
C SER A 48 -20.69 14.58 -14.07
N ILE A 49 -19.80 13.61 -13.85
CA ILE A 49 -19.93 12.68 -12.72
C ILE A 49 -19.88 13.44 -11.39
N GLU A 50 -19.10 14.53 -11.31
CA GLU A 50 -19.05 15.39 -10.12
C GLU A 50 -20.40 16.05 -9.81
N GLU A 51 -21.12 16.53 -10.84
CA GLU A 51 -22.44 17.12 -10.68
C GLU A 51 -23.47 16.08 -10.25
N LEU A 52 -23.43 14.89 -10.88
CA LEU A 52 -24.31 13.78 -10.52
C LEU A 52 -24.07 13.28 -9.09
N ALA A 53 -22.80 13.21 -8.67
CA ALA A 53 -22.46 12.84 -7.30
C ALA A 53 -23.00 13.86 -6.28
N LYS A 54 -22.87 15.15 -6.55
CA LYS A 54 -23.44 16.20 -5.70
C LYS A 54 -24.97 16.13 -5.62
N GLU A 55 -25.62 15.89 -6.75
CA GLU A 55 -27.08 15.84 -6.84
C GLU A 55 -27.65 14.57 -6.19
N GLN A 56 -27.07 13.40 -6.47
CA GLN A 56 -27.58 12.10 -5.98
C GLN A 56 -27.19 11.81 -4.53
N LEU A 57 -26.00 12.23 -4.10
CA LEU A 57 -25.51 11.99 -2.76
C LEU A 57 -25.77 13.14 -1.77
N GLY A 58 -26.28 14.28 -2.26
CA GLY A 58 -26.57 15.46 -1.43
C GLY A 58 -25.32 16.11 -0.81
N ILE A 59 -24.15 15.90 -1.40
CA ILE A 59 -22.86 16.35 -0.88
C ILE A 59 -22.60 17.79 -1.34
N ALA A 60 -22.54 18.74 -0.41
CA ALA A 60 -22.24 20.13 -0.74
C ALA A 60 -20.79 20.33 -1.20
N ASP A 61 -19.82 19.71 -0.50
CA ASP A 61 -18.39 19.85 -0.71
C ASP A 61 -17.74 18.50 -1.04
N LEU A 62 -17.87 18.07 -2.30
CA LEU A 62 -17.30 16.83 -2.77
C LEU A 62 -15.75 16.85 -2.69
N ASP A 63 -15.15 18.01 -2.98
CA ASP A 63 -13.70 18.19 -2.99
C ASP A 63 -13.06 17.83 -1.63
N LYS A 64 -13.70 18.18 -0.52
CA LYS A 64 -13.19 17.83 0.83
C LYS A 64 -13.26 16.33 1.12
N ILE A 65 -14.27 15.65 0.58
CA ILE A 65 -14.45 14.21 0.81
C ILE A 65 -13.43 13.42 0.00
N VAL A 66 -13.17 13.86 -1.23
CA VAL A 66 -12.24 13.16 -2.13
C VAL A 66 -10.80 13.64 -2.01
N GLU A 67 -10.51 14.67 -1.19
CA GLU A 67 -9.16 15.20 -0.95
C GLU A 67 -8.14 14.11 -0.62
N PRO A 68 -8.37 13.18 0.33
CA PRO A 68 -7.41 12.12 0.64
C PRO A 68 -7.11 11.24 -0.58
N ASN A 69 -8.15 10.86 -1.32
CA ASN A 69 -8.02 10.03 -2.51
C ASN A 69 -7.29 10.78 -3.64
N ALA A 70 -7.55 12.08 -3.79
CA ALA A 70 -6.86 12.90 -4.78
C ALA A 70 -5.35 13.03 -4.47
N ILE A 71 -4.98 13.10 -3.21
CA ILE A 71 -3.57 13.08 -2.79
C ILE A 71 -2.95 11.72 -3.13
N GLU A 72 -3.66 10.61 -2.89
CA GLU A 72 -3.19 9.26 -3.23
C GLU A 72 -3.00 9.07 -4.75
N VAL A 73 -3.82 9.69 -5.60
CA VAL A 73 -3.64 9.69 -7.06
C VAL A 73 -2.35 10.41 -7.49
N LEU A 74 -1.89 11.41 -6.73
CA LEU A 74 -0.65 12.14 -7.03
C LEU A 74 0.61 11.34 -6.67
N VAL A 75 0.53 10.40 -5.72
CA VAL A 75 1.68 9.62 -5.23
C VAL A 75 2.35 8.79 -6.33
N PRO A 76 1.64 7.93 -7.10
CA PRO A 76 2.25 7.16 -8.19
C PRO A 76 2.92 8.07 -9.23
N ARG A 77 2.28 9.19 -9.56
CA ARG A 77 2.83 10.16 -10.53
C ARG A 77 4.14 10.79 -10.05
N ALA A 78 4.30 10.98 -8.73
CA ALA A 78 5.54 11.47 -8.15
C ALA A 78 6.66 10.41 -8.21
N LEU A 79 6.32 9.15 -7.96
CA LEU A 79 7.24 8.02 -8.03
C LEU A 79 7.72 7.76 -9.46
N ASP A 80 6.81 7.77 -10.44
CA ASP A 80 7.11 7.57 -11.86
C ASP A 80 8.09 8.61 -12.40
N ARG A 81 7.98 9.87 -11.93
CA ARG A 81 8.93 10.93 -12.31
C ARG A 81 10.37 10.64 -11.94
N ARG A 82 10.60 9.77 -10.97
CA ARG A 82 11.93 9.38 -10.48
C ARG A 82 12.27 7.91 -10.74
N ASN A 83 11.39 7.17 -11.41
CA ASN A 83 11.52 5.72 -11.63
C ASN A 83 11.80 4.95 -10.32
N LEU A 84 11.15 5.36 -9.22
CA LEU A 84 11.30 4.73 -7.92
C LEU A 84 10.24 3.66 -7.73
N VAL A 85 10.69 2.46 -7.34
CA VAL A 85 9.81 1.37 -6.94
C VAL A 85 9.83 1.29 -5.42
N PRO A 86 8.74 1.68 -4.75
CA PRO A 86 8.66 1.60 -3.30
C PRO A 86 8.55 0.15 -2.83
N ALA A 87 9.23 -0.19 -1.73
CA ALA A 87 9.09 -1.49 -1.07
C ALA A 87 7.76 -1.58 -0.28
N PHE A 88 7.27 -0.43 0.21
CA PHE A 88 6.00 -0.29 0.93
C PHE A 88 5.24 0.94 0.40
N PRO A 89 3.90 0.95 0.49
CA PRO A 89 3.11 2.11 0.10
C PRO A 89 3.56 3.37 0.85
N PRO A 90 4.09 4.39 0.16
CA PRO A 90 4.53 5.61 0.81
C PRO A 90 3.34 6.45 1.25
N LYS A 91 3.45 7.09 2.42
CA LYS A 91 2.44 8.04 2.89
C LYS A 91 2.79 9.45 2.44
N ALA A 92 1.83 10.12 1.84
CA ALA A 92 1.95 11.54 1.52
C ALA A 92 1.68 12.38 2.77
N THR A 93 2.60 13.30 3.07
CA THR A 93 2.41 14.30 4.12
C THR A 93 2.20 15.65 3.46
N PRO A 94 0.98 16.22 3.51
CA PRO A 94 0.71 17.53 2.95
C PRO A 94 1.50 18.61 3.69
N THR A 95 2.18 19.48 2.96
CA THR A 95 2.89 20.64 3.51
C THR A 95 2.03 21.90 3.42
N VAL A 96 1.14 21.95 2.42
CA VAL A 96 0.22 23.05 2.18
C VAL A 96 -1.19 22.48 2.07
N LYS A 97 -2.19 23.29 2.42
CA LYS A 97 -3.59 22.92 2.29
C LYS A 97 -3.93 22.59 0.82
N PHE A 98 -4.64 21.49 0.64
CA PHE A 98 -5.08 21.06 -0.67
C PHE A 98 -6.29 21.90 -1.13
N GLU A 99 -6.18 22.59 -2.24
CA GLU A 99 -7.26 23.43 -2.78
C GLU A 99 -7.30 23.36 -4.30
N ARG A 100 -8.50 23.26 -4.86
CA ARG A 100 -8.73 23.26 -6.32
C ARG A 100 -8.17 24.54 -6.96
N GLY A 101 -7.46 24.37 -8.08
CA GLY A 101 -6.89 25.49 -8.83
C GLY A 101 -5.63 26.10 -8.24
N LYS A 102 -5.14 25.60 -7.12
CA LYS A 102 -3.87 26.04 -6.51
C LYS A 102 -2.79 24.97 -6.66
N LYS A 103 -1.54 25.39 -6.56
CA LYS A 103 -0.42 24.47 -6.45
C LYS A 103 -0.45 23.75 -5.10
N PHE A 104 -0.12 22.48 -5.12
CA PHE A 104 -0.07 21.65 -3.93
C PHE A 104 1.33 21.09 -3.69
N THR A 105 1.83 21.24 -2.49
CA THR A 105 3.13 20.73 -2.08
C THR A 105 2.97 19.69 -1.01
N PHE A 106 3.61 18.54 -1.20
CA PHE A 106 3.59 17.42 -0.27
C PHE A 106 4.92 16.71 -0.25
N THR A 107 5.17 16.00 0.83
CA THR A 107 6.37 15.21 1.04
C THR A 107 6.03 13.74 1.09
N LEU A 108 6.85 12.92 0.43
CA LEU A 108 6.78 11.46 0.49
C LEU A 108 8.05 10.90 1.13
N ASN A 109 7.90 9.99 2.08
CA ASN A 109 8.98 9.14 2.54
C ASN A 109 8.84 7.78 1.86
N VAL A 110 9.79 7.49 0.98
CA VAL A 110 9.78 6.28 0.14
C VAL A 110 10.87 5.35 0.63
N THR A 111 10.49 4.17 1.07
CA THR A 111 11.45 3.09 1.34
C THR A 111 11.64 2.31 0.05
N VAL A 112 12.85 2.33 -0.48
CA VAL A 112 13.22 1.58 -1.68
C VAL A 112 13.99 0.31 -1.29
N LYS A 113 13.91 -0.71 -2.14
CA LYS A 113 14.72 -1.90 -1.96
C LYS A 113 16.20 -1.51 -2.09
N PRO A 114 17.02 -1.75 -1.07
CA PRO A 114 18.45 -1.44 -1.16
C PRO A 114 19.10 -2.33 -2.21
N THR A 115 20.03 -1.75 -2.96
CA THR A 115 20.86 -2.50 -3.90
C THR A 115 22.06 -3.04 -3.14
N TYR A 116 22.18 -4.35 -3.07
CA TYR A 116 23.31 -5.03 -2.46
C TYR A 116 24.25 -5.51 -3.56
N GLU A 117 25.52 -5.23 -3.41
CA GLU A 117 26.59 -5.95 -4.08
C GLU A 117 27.09 -7.01 -3.11
N LEU A 118 27.07 -8.26 -3.53
CA LEU A 118 27.62 -9.35 -2.74
C LEU A 118 29.14 -9.20 -2.76
N THR A 119 29.75 -9.26 -1.59
CA THR A 119 31.23 -9.22 -1.44
C THR A 119 31.90 -10.47 -1.98
N SER A 120 31.17 -11.58 -2.06
CA SER A 120 31.63 -12.84 -2.67
C SER A 120 30.45 -13.59 -3.28
N TYR A 121 30.69 -14.22 -4.42
CA TYR A 121 29.78 -15.19 -5.08
C TYR A 121 30.26 -16.63 -4.90
N GLU A 122 31.21 -16.85 -4.01
CA GLU A 122 31.70 -18.19 -3.73
C GLU A 122 30.65 -19.03 -2.99
N PRO A 123 30.57 -20.33 -3.27
CA PRO A 123 29.64 -21.21 -2.56
C PRO A 123 29.95 -21.19 -1.06
N VAL A 124 28.92 -21.05 -0.25
CA VAL A 124 29.07 -21.16 1.21
C VAL A 124 29.00 -22.64 1.58
N GLU A 125 30.08 -23.17 2.19
CA GLU A 125 30.05 -24.49 2.75
C GLU A 125 29.23 -24.50 4.04
N ILE A 126 28.11 -25.21 4.00
CA ILE A 126 27.23 -25.37 5.16
C ILE A 126 27.40 -26.79 5.68
N THR A 127 27.91 -26.92 6.87
CA THR A 127 27.93 -28.19 7.59
C THR A 127 26.58 -28.37 8.29
N VAL A 128 25.75 -29.23 7.75
CA VAL A 128 24.47 -29.59 8.37
C VAL A 128 24.76 -30.67 9.42
N PRO A 129 24.37 -30.47 10.69
CA PRO A 129 24.50 -31.53 11.68
C PRO A 129 23.67 -32.76 11.24
N PRO A 130 24.14 -33.98 11.56
CA PRO A 130 23.41 -35.19 11.20
C PRO A 130 22.02 -35.13 11.86
N PHE A 131 21.02 -35.41 11.03
CA PHE A 131 19.63 -35.48 11.53
C PHE A 131 19.52 -36.72 12.44
N ALA A 132 19.35 -36.50 13.73
CA ALA A 132 19.02 -37.54 14.70
C ALA A 132 17.50 -37.59 14.82
N PHE A 133 16.94 -38.70 14.39
CA PHE A 133 15.50 -38.96 14.52
C PHE A 133 15.20 -39.36 15.97
N ASP A 134 14.39 -38.57 16.66
CA ASP A 134 13.91 -38.89 18.00
C ASP A 134 12.54 -39.59 17.89
N GLU A 135 12.52 -40.86 18.27
CA GLU A 135 11.31 -41.67 18.26
C GLU A 135 10.44 -41.47 19.50
N THR A 136 10.93 -40.75 20.50
CA THR A 136 10.25 -40.57 21.80
C THR A 136 8.87 -39.94 21.65
N PRO A 137 8.67 -38.86 20.87
CA PRO A 137 7.34 -38.25 20.69
C PRO A 137 6.35 -39.18 19.99
N ILE A 138 6.85 -39.99 19.06
CA ILE A 138 6.01 -40.93 18.30
C ILE A 138 5.50 -42.04 19.24
N ASN A 139 6.39 -42.59 20.05
CA ASN A 139 6.04 -43.65 21.02
C ASN A 139 5.07 -43.13 22.08
N GLN A 140 5.23 -41.89 22.56
CA GLN A 140 4.29 -41.25 23.47
C GLN A 140 2.89 -41.10 22.86
N GLN A 141 2.79 -40.67 21.61
CA GLN A 141 1.50 -40.56 20.91
C GLN A 141 0.84 -41.94 20.69
N LEU A 142 1.64 -42.94 20.34
CA LEU A 142 1.12 -44.31 20.18
C LEU A 142 0.57 -44.86 21.50
N GLU A 143 1.24 -44.63 22.64
CA GLU A 143 0.74 -44.99 23.96
C GLU A 143 -0.56 -44.26 24.32
N GLU A 144 -0.68 -42.96 24.05
CA GLU A 144 -1.90 -42.21 24.28
C GLU A 144 -3.06 -42.72 23.43
N ILE A 145 -2.84 -43.05 22.17
CA ILE A 145 -3.85 -43.62 21.29
C ILE A 145 -4.27 -45.00 21.81
N ALA A 146 -3.32 -45.84 22.22
CA ALA A 146 -3.62 -47.17 22.77
C ALA A 146 -4.43 -47.07 24.09
N LYS A 147 -4.11 -46.15 24.98
CA LYS A 147 -4.89 -45.90 26.22
C LYS A 147 -6.30 -45.42 25.91
N ASN A 148 -6.46 -44.51 24.95
CA ASN A 148 -7.78 -44.01 24.59
C ASN A 148 -8.64 -45.07 23.87
N SER A 149 -8.02 -45.92 23.08
CA SER A 149 -8.72 -47.05 22.41
C SER A 149 -9.15 -48.13 23.40
N SER A 150 -8.34 -48.45 24.42
CA SER A 150 -8.70 -49.45 25.42
C SER A 150 -9.85 -49.00 26.31
N ASN A 151 -9.99 -47.70 26.57
CA ASN A 151 -11.14 -47.17 27.33
C ASN A 151 -12.47 -47.20 26.56
N CYS A 152 -12.45 -47.31 25.25
CA CYS A 152 -13.66 -47.37 24.44
C CYS A 152 -14.35 -48.74 24.50
N TRP A 153 -13.65 -49.83 24.88
CA TRP A 153 -14.21 -51.17 25.00
C TRP A 153 -14.80 -51.51 26.36
N LEU A 154 -14.60 -50.63 27.37
CA LEU A 154 -15.10 -50.85 28.73
C LEU A 154 -16.47 -50.17 29.03
N MET A 155 -17.07 -49.50 28.05
CA MET A 155 -18.38 -48.86 28.15
C MET A 155 -19.46 -49.49 27.26
N GLY A 156 -19.34 -50.79 26.95
CA GLY A 156 -20.34 -51.57 26.23
C GLY A 156 -21.00 -52.60 27.12
#